data_38044f9435e17599e4ebf93ac20bd251
#
_entry.id   38044f9435e17599e4ebf93ac20bd251
#
_cell.length_a   1.000
_cell.length_b   1.000
_cell.length_c   1.000
_cell.angle_alpha   90.00
_cell.angle_beta   90.00
_cell.angle_gamma   90.00
#
_symmetry.space_group_name_H-M   'P 1'
#
loop_
_entity.id
_entity.type
_entity.pdbx_description
1 polymer ?
#
loop_
_entity_poly.entity_id
_entity_poly.type
_entity_poly.pdbx_seq_one_letter_code
_entity_poly.pdbx_strand_id
1 'polypeptide(L)'
;MTSTTSEPAKLQPSSYIPLMFALLTAVFAFQLNASMLSPALATMEDELGATTAQIGLTQTAFFTAAALFSLFLPRWGDLIGRRKVLVGMMGVAALGCVASAVAPNVAVLLIGRIIQGVAGPTVPLCLIMLRQQVLNEQQYALLLGIVTSVNGGIAGVDALAGGWLAGNFGYRSVFWTMAVLCAIAVVAVQVFTKESTATETPRMDWAGVLPLAVALGCVLTAFNEAGKLAEANWFLVIILLLIGAAGFWAFWNVEKKVADPLVPVAYLKQRRTWALLSTTLLTMTGVFAVMNGLIPNLGQDADAGAGISASTISWVTLTPYALAGLVFGPIAGWMASKLGYRYVLQTGLVGTVAGLIISIFMVGVPNAWTLLFVSIFLGVTYAGIANIMLNGLGIVLSPADNQGYLPGMNAGAFNLGAGLSFAVLFAVSGSFEHGYRAGMIAGFIILLAALALSFLIPRPESIDDTVAAVNARK
;
A
#
# COMPACT_ATOMS: atom_id res chain seq x y z
N MET A 1 -11.99 -45.54 35.90
CA MET A 1 -11.98 -44.97 34.53
C MET A 1 -11.27 -43.64 34.63
N THR A 2 -9.96 -43.62 34.38
CA THR A 2 -9.11 -42.43 34.40
C THR A 2 -9.19 -41.77 33.02
N SER A 3 -9.84 -40.62 32.93
CA SER A 3 -9.85 -39.80 31.72
C SER A 3 -8.48 -39.14 31.54
N THR A 4 -7.70 -39.65 30.63
CA THR A 4 -6.47 -38.99 30.12
C THR A 4 -6.90 -37.82 29.27
N THR A 5 -6.90 -36.60 29.83
CA THR A 5 -6.91 -35.36 29.08
C THR A 5 -5.58 -35.26 28.33
N SER A 6 -5.59 -35.55 27.02
CA SER A 6 -4.47 -35.29 26.15
C SER A 6 -4.21 -33.79 26.08
N GLU A 7 -3.13 -33.31 26.70
CA GLU A 7 -2.60 -31.95 26.47
C GLU A 7 -2.42 -31.76 24.96
N PRO A 8 -2.85 -30.62 24.39
CA PRO A 8 -2.59 -30.32 23.00
C PRO A 8 -1.06 -30.23 22.78
N ALA A 9 -0.55 -31.01 21.87
CA ALA A 9 0.88 -31.08 21.56
C ALA A 9 1.44 -29.67 21.29
N LYS A 10 2.32 -29.21 22.17
CA LYS A 10 3.11 -27.98 21.99
C LYS A 10 3.96 -28.16 20.73
N LEU A 11 3.53 -27.59 19.60
CA LEU A 11 4.34 -27.53 18.38
C LEU A 11 5.62 -26.78 18.70
N GLN A 12 6.77 -27.42 18.41
CA GLN A 12 8.09 -26.84 18.65
C GLN A 12 8.33 -25.60 17.76
N PRO A 13 9.05 -24.57 18.21
CA PRO A 13 9.35 -23.36 17.45
C PRO A 13 9.96 -23.60 16.06
N SER A 14 10.69 -24.69 15.87
CA SER A 14 11.28 -25.12 14.59
C SER A 14 10.25 -25.48 13.51
N SER A 15 8.99 -25.71 13.86
CA SER A 15 7.91 -26.08 12.94
C SER A 15 7.42 -24.92 12.05
N TYR A 16 7.65 -23.65 12.45
CA TYR A 16 7.14 -22.50 11.70
C TYR A 16 8.16 -21.88 10.73
N ILE A 17 9.43 -22.28 10.78
CA ILE A 17 10.50 -21.70 9.94
C ILE A 17 10.19 -21.84 8.44
N PRO A 18 9.81 -23.02 7.91
CA PRO A 18 9.50 -23.16 6.49
C PRO A 18 8.29 -22.32 6.07
N LEU A 19 7.23 -22.29 6.90
CA LEU A 19 6.07 -21.46 6.66
C LEU A 19 6.44 -19.97 6.60
N MET A 20 7.17 -19.49 7.61
CA MET A 20 7.62 -18.11 7.67
C MET A 20 8.51 -17.74 6.48
N PHE A 21 9.42 -18.62 6.08
CA PHE A 21 10.25 -18.40 4.89
C PHE A 21 9.38 -18.19 3.64
N ALA A 22 8.39 -19.04 3.41
CA ALA A 22 7.49 -18.93 2.26
C ALA A 22 6.66 -17.62 2.30
N LEU A 23 6.03 -17.33 3.44
CA LEU A 23 5.20 -16.14 3.58
C LEU A 23 6.03 -14.85 3.47
N LEU A 24 7.20 -14.81 4.10
CA LEU A 24 8.10 -13.65 4.02
C LEU A 24 8.64 -13.45 2.61
N THR A 25 8.94 -14.52 1.86
CA THR A 25 9.38 -14.42 0.46
C THR A 25 8.28 -13.84 -0.42
N ALA A 26 7.01 -14.22 -0.21
CA ALA A 26 5.87 -13.65 -0.93
C ALA A 26 5.65 -12.17 -0.57
N VAL A 27 5.70 -11.81 0.72
CA VAL A 27 5.60 -10.42 1.18
C VAL A 27 6.74 -9.57 0.61
N PHE A 28 7.96 -10.11 0.60
CA PHE A 28 9.12 -9.46 0.00
C PHE A 28 8.92 -9.20 -1.50
N ALA A 29 8.48 -10.22 -2.25
CA ALA A 29 8.21 -10.07 -3.67
C ALA A 29 7.14 -9.00 -3.96
N PHE A 30 6.07 -8.94 -3.16
CA PHE A 30 5.06 -7.87 -3.26
C PHE A 30 5.66 -6.50 -2.97
N GLN A 31 6.41 -6.35 -1.88
CA GLN A 31 6.98 -5.07 -1.48
C GLN A 31 7.94 -4.51 -2.53
N LEU A 32 8.76 -5.37 -3.15
CA LEU A 32 9.63 -4.95 -4.25
C LEU A 32 8.83 -4.39 -5.44
N ASN A 33 7.70 -5.01 -5.78
CA ASN A 33 6.82 -4.50 -6.84
C ASN A 33 6.21 -3.14 -6.48
N ALA A 34 6.07 -2.82 -5.21
CA ALA A 34 5.48 -1.57 -4.73
C ALA A 34 6.50 -0.43 -4.63
N SER A 35 7.75 -0.69 -4.21
CA SER A 35 8.70 0.38 -3.84
C SER A 35 10.04 0.38 -4.58
N MET A 36 10.53 -0.77 -5.05
CA MET A 36 11.86 -0.90 -5.67
C MET A 36 12.04 -0.04 -6.94
N LEU A 37 10.94 0.28 -7.63
CA LEU A 37 10.97 1.13 -8.84
C LEU A 37 11.12 2.62 -8.55
N SER A 38 10.90 3.08 -7.31
CA SER A 38 10.90 4.50 -6.98
C SER A 38 12.16 5.24 -7.45
N PRO A 39 13.39 4.76 -7.22
CA PRO A 39 14.59 5.42 -7.72
C PRO A 39 14.83 5.24 -9.23
N ALA A 40 14.11 4.34 -9.89
CA ALA A 40 14.23 4.03 -11.30
C ALA A 40 13.25 4.82 -12.19
N LEU A 41 12.33 5.61 -11.60
CA LEU A 41 11.28 6.31 -12.37
C LEU A 41 11.88 7.30 -13.37
N ALA A 42 12.90 8.07 -12.97
CA ALA A 42 13.59 8.99 -13.85
C ALA A 42 14.30 8.24 -15.00
N THR A 43 14.98 7.13 -14.70
CA THR A 43 15.61 6.28 -15.74
C THR A 43 14.57 5.72 -16.73
N MET A 44 13.35 5.41 -16.24
CA MET A 44 12.24 4.96 -17.11
C MET A 44 11.75 6.08 -18.03
N GLU A 45 11.66 7.32 -17.53
CA GLU A 45 11.32 8.51 -18.33
C GLU A 45 12.31 8.68 -19.48
N ASP A 46 13.61 8.64 -19.16
CA ASP A 46 14.68 8.82 -20.15
C ASP A 46 14.74 7.68 -21.18
N GLU A 47 14.79 6.42 -20.73
CA GLU A 47 14.94 5.26 -21.63
C GLU A 47 13.72 5.00 -22.52
N LEU A 48 12.51 5.36 -22.08
CA LEU A 48 11.28 5.19 -22.86
C LEU A 48 10.89 6.44 -23.64
N GLY A 49 11.57 7.58 -23.43
CA GLY A 49 11.17 8.88 -23.96
C GLY A 49 9.76 9.26 -23.47
N ALA A 50 9.44 8.92 -22.23
CA ALA A 50 8.10 9.07 -21.66
C ALA A 50 8.02 10.34 -20.80
N THR A 51 6.81 10.91 -20.70
CA THR A 51 6.58 12.03 -19.79
C THR A 51 6.43 11.55 -18.36
N THR A 52 6.72 12.42 -17.39
CA THR A 52 6.50 12.18 -15.95
C THR A 52 5.08 11.70 -15.68
N ALA A 53 4.07 12.30 -16.32
CA ALA A 53 2.67 11.88 -16.19
C ALA A 53 2.43 10.44 -16.68
N GLN A 54 3.06 10.04 -17.78
CA GLN A 54 2.95 8.66 -18.33
C GLN A 54 3.58 7.64 -17.38
N ILE A 55 4.73 7.95 -16.81
CA ILE A 55 5.38 7.07 -15.81
C ILE A 55 4.56 7.01 -14.53
N GLY A 56 4.04 8.14 -14.06
CA GLY A 56 3.09 8.18 -12.94
C GLY A 56 1.86 7.30 -13.16
N LEU A 57 1.32 7.28 -14.39
CA LEU A 57 0.19 6.42 -14.76
C LEU A 57 0.53 4.92 -14.63
N THR A 58 1.77 4.51 -14.89
CA THR A 58 2.18 3.10 -14.71
C THR A 58 2.16 2.70 -13.22
N GLN A 59 2.54 3.58 -12.32
CA GLN A 59 2.43 3.37 -10.87
C GLN A 59 0.96 3.35 -10.42
N THR A 60 0.17 4.31 -10.92
CA THR A 60 -1.28 4.35 -10.71
C THR A 60 -1.95 3.04 -11.09
N ALA A 61 -1.62 2.49 -12.26
CA ALA A 61 -2.18 1.24 -12.76
C ALA A 61 -1.87 0.05 -11.84
N PHE A 62 -0.62 -0.05 -11.37
CA PHE A 62 -0.23 -1.08 -10.41
C PHE A 62 -1.04 -0.99 -9.11
N PHE A 63 -1.05 0.16 -8.47
CA PHE A 63 -1.74 0.34 -7.18
C PHE A 63 -3.27 0.24 -7.29
N THR A 64 -3.85 0.68 -8.43
CA THR A 64 -5.28 0.51 -8.71
C THR A 64 -5.64 -0.96 -8.82
N ALA A 65 -4.89 -1.70 -9.62
CA ALA A 65 -5.07 -3.14 -9.75
C ALA A 65 -4.85 -3.84 -8.39
N ALA A 66 -3.83 -3.45 -7.62
CA ALA A 66 -3.57 -3.97 -6.30
C ALA A 66 -4.75 -3.71 -5.33
N ALA A 67 -5.34 -2.52 -5.36
CA ALA A 67 -6.52 -2.19 -4.56
C ALA A 67 -7.71 -3.07 -4.94
N LEU A 68 -7.99 -3.18 -6.25
CA LEU A 68 -9.10 -3.99 -6.76
C LEU A 68 -8.93 -5.47 -6.38
N PHE A 69 -7.77 -6.05 -6.66
CA PHE A 69 -7.50 -7.44 -6.34
C PHE A 69 -7.52 -7.72 -4.83
N SER A 70 -7.18 -6.74 -3.99
CA SER A 70 -7.25 -6.86 -2.53
C SER A 70 -8.67 -7.03 -2.00
N LEU A 71 -9.69 -6.62 -2.75
CA LEU A 71 -11.08 -6.73 -2.32
C LEU A 71 -11.65 -8.14 -2.52
N PHE A 72 -11.22 -8.88 -3.55
CA PHE A 72 -11.85 -10.16 -3.87
C PHE A 72 -10.93 -11.40 -3.81
N LEU A 73 -9.62 -11.26 -4.06
CA LEU A 73 -8.73 -12.43 -4.07
C LEU A 73 -8.61 -13.15 -2.72
N PRO A 74 -8.60 -12.48 -1.55
CA PRO A 74 -8.61 -13.18 -0.27
C PRO A 74 -9.84 -14.08 -0.12
N ARG A 75 -11.02 -13.58 -0.53
CA ARG A 75 -12.26 -14.34 -0.53
C ARG A 75 -12.22 -15.51 -1.54
N TRP A 76 -11.64 -15.29 -2.70
CA TRP A 76 -11.43 -16.37 -3.67
C TRP A 76 -10.50 -17.44 -3.10
N GLY A 77 -9.51 -17.06 -2.28
CA GLY A 77 -8.67 -17.98 -1.53
C GLY A 77 -9.44 -18.85 -0.53
N ASP A 78 -10.49 -18.30 0.07
CA ASP A 78 -11.37 -19.07 0.96
C ASP A 78 -12.19 -20.14 0.20
N LEU A 79 -12.49 -19.90 -1.09
CA LEU A 79 -13.25 -20.81 -1.94
C LEU A 79 -12.42 -21.94 -2.55
N ILE A 80 -11.26 -21.62 -3.12
CA ILE A 80 -10.46 -22.57 -3.91
C ILE A 80 -9.16 -23.02 -3.24
N GLY A 81 -8.84 -22.42 -2.09
CA GLY A 81 -7.61 -22.67 -1.33
C GLY A 81 -6.65 -21.48 -1.38
N ARG A 82 -6.22 -21.05 -0.20
CA ARG A 82 -5.38 -19.85 -0.04
C ARG A 82 -3.97 -20.03 -0.61
N ARG A 83 -3.38 -21.24 -0.46
CA ARG A 83 -2.10 -21.58 -1.09
C ARG A 83 -2.17 -21.45 -2.61
N LYS A 84 -3.19 -22.05 -3.22
CA LYS A 84 -3.39 -22.00 -4.69
C LYS A 84 -3.51 -20.55 -5.18
N VAL A 85 -4.29 -19.73 -4.47
CA VAL A 85 -4.45 -18.32 -4.83
C VAL A 85 -3.14 -17.57 -4.69
N LEU A 86 -2.41 -17.72 -3.58
CA LEU A 86 -1.12 -17.04 -3.37
C LEU A 86 -0.07 -17.46 -4.41
N VAL A 87 0.02 -18.74 -4.73
CA VAL A 87 0.91 -19.26 -5.80
C VAL A 87 0.51 -18.67 -7.16
N GLY A 88 -0.80 -18.66 -7.47
CA GLY A 88 -1.32 -18.08 -8.70
C GLY A 88 -1.01 -16.58 -8.81
N MET A 89 -1.21 -15.82 -7.72
CA MET A 89 -0.90 -14.40 -7.64
C MET A 89 0.59 -14.13 -7.92
N MET A 90 1.49 -14.85 -7.24
CA MET A 90 2.93 -14.69 -7.46
C MET A 90 3.35 -15.09 -8.87
N GLY A 91 2.76 -16.14 -9.44
CA GLY A 91 3.01 -16.56 -10.83
C GLY A 91 2.57 -15.53 -11.86
N VAL A 92 1.34 -15.00 -11.70
CA VAL A 92 0.81 -13.93 -12.58
C VAL A 92 1.61 -12.65 -12.41
N ALA A 93 2.00 -12.29 -11.19
CA ALA A 93 2.87 -11.13 -10.94
C ALA A 93 4.25 -11.28 -11.61
N ALA A 94 4.84 -12.49 -11.58
CA ALA A 94 6.09 -12.78 -12.28
C ALA A 94 5.95 -12.56 -13.80
N LEU A 95 4.85 -13.02 -14.40
CA LEU A 95 4.56 -12.76 -15.83
C LEU A 95 4.39 -11.27 -16.11
N GLY A 96 3.73 -10.52 -15.22
CA GLY A 96 3.63 -9.07 -15.31
C GLY A 96 5.00 -8.38 -15.24
N CYS A 97 5.90 -8.86 -14.37
CA CYS A 97 7.28 -8.35 -14.30
C CYS A 97 8.06 -8.63 -15.59
N VAL A 98 7.94 -9.84 -16.15
CA VAL A 98 8.56 -10.17 -17.43
C VAL A 98 8.01 -9.28 -18.56
N ALA A 99 6.68 -9.11 -18.63
CA ALA A 99 6.06 -8.21 -19.63
C ALA A 99 6.59 -6.77 -19.51
N SER A 100 6.76 -6.27 -18.29
CA SER A 100 7.33 -4.94 -18.03
C SER A 100 8.82 -4.85 -18.39
N ALA A 101 9.59 -5.90 -18.11
CA ALA A 101 11.02 -5.95 -18.43
C ALA A 101 11.30 -5.90 -19.94
N VAL A 102 10.44 -6.53 -20.75
CA VAL A 102 10.58 -6.55 -22.22
C VAL A 102 9.76 -5.46 -22.92
N ALA A 103 9.10 -4.57 -22.16
CA ALA A 103 8.22 -3.55 -22.73
C ALA A 103 8.97 -2.61 -23.69
N PRO A 104 8.53 -2.49 -24.96
CA PRO A 104 9.14 -1.58 -25.92
C PRO A 104 8.62 -0.13 -25.79
N ASN A 105 7.50 0.06 -25.07
CA ASN A 105 6.85 1.35 -24.90
C ASN A 105 6.00 1.37 -23.61
N VAL A 106 5.52 2.57 -23.25
CA VAL A 106 4.72 2.80 -22.05
C VAL A 106 3.42 1.99 -22.03
N ALA A 107 2.78 1.74 -23.19
CA ALA A 107 1.51 1.01 -23.25
C ALA A 107 1.69 -0.46 -22.82
N VAL A 108 2.72 -1.14 -23.28
CA VAL A 108 3.03 -2.52 -22.86
C VAL A 108 3.48 -2.55 -21.39
N LEU A 109 4.27 -1.57 -20.97
CA LEU A 109 4.66 -1.41 -19.57
C LEU A 109 3.42 -1.25 -18.67
N LEU A 110 2.44 -0.43 -19.07
CA LEU A 110 1.19 -0.23 -18.34
C LEU A 110 0.43 -1.56 -18.14
N ILE A 111 0.32 -2.37 -19.20
CA ILE A 111 -0.31 -3.70 -19.12
C ILE A 111 0.45 -4.59 -18.13
N GLY A 112 1.78 -4.62 -18.20
CA GLY A 112 2.60 -5.36 -17.26
C GLY A 112 2.37 -4.92 -15.80
N ARG A 113 2.26 -3.62 -15.55
CA ARG A 113 1.98 -3.04 -14.23
C ARG A 113 0.58 -3.40 -13.71
N ILE A 114 -0.44 -3.41 -14.58
CA ILE A 114 -1.79 -3.89 -14.20
C ILE A 114 -1.73 -5.38 -13.77
N ILE A 115 -1.03 -6.21 -14.55
CA ILE A 115 -0.88 -7.63 -14.23
C ILE A 115 -0.13 -7.83 -12.90
N GLN A 116 0.94 -7.06 -12.64
CA GLN A 116 1.67 -7.11 -11.36
C GLN A 116 0.79 -6.75 -10.15
N GLY A 117 -0.21 -5.88 -10.34
CA GLY A 117 -1.15 -5.50 -9.28
C GLY A 117 -1.93 -6.66 -8.67
N VAL A 118 -1.98 -7.83 -9.32
CA VAL A 118 -2.58 -9.04 -8.74
C VAL A 118 -1.94 -9.42 -7.39
N ALA A 119 -0.69 -9.02 -7.15
CA ALA A 119 0.02 -9.25 -5.89
C ALA A 119 -0.49 -8.39 -4.72
N GLY A 120 -1.42 -7.42 -4.94
CA GLY A 120 -1.91 -6.51 -3.91
C GLY A 120 -2.32 -7.13 -2.58
N PRO A 121 -3.13 -8.19 -2.55
CA PRO A 121 -3.57 -8.83 -1.31
C PRO A 121 -2.57 -9.83 -0.70
N THR A 122 -1.31 -9.83 -1.11
CA THR A 122 -0.31 -10.78 -0.58
C THR A 122 -0.18 -10.71 0.92
N VAL A 123 -0.05 -9.51 1.50
CA VAL A 123 0.14 -9.36 2.95
C VAL A 123 -1.07 -9.87 3.74
N PRO A 124 -2.31 -9.39 3.49
CA PRO A 124 -3.47 -9.91 4.22
C PRO A 124 -3.66 -11.42 4.04
N LEU A 125 -3.42 -11.96 2.85
CA LEU A 125 -3.54 -13.39 2.60
C LEU A 125 -2.50 -14.20 3.39
N CYS A 126 -1.26 -13.73 3.44
CA CYS A 126 -0.19 -14.34 4.27
C CYS A 126 -0.55 -14.31 5.77
N LEU A 127 -1.13 -13.21 6.27
CA LEU A 127 -1.54 -13.09 7.68
C LEU A 127 -2.68 -14.05 8.03
N ILE A 128 -3.64 -14.24 7.12
CA ILE A 128 -4.72 -15.20 7.30
C ILE A 128 -4.18 -16.64 7.30
N MET A 129 -3.27 -16.98 6.37
CA MET A 129 -2.62 -18.29 6.32
C MET A 129 -1.79 -18.56 7.59
N LEU A 130 -1.08 -17.55 8.09
CA LEU A 130 -0.34 -17.64 9.35
C LEU A 130 -1.28 -17.92 10.53
N ARG A 131 -2.41 -17.19 10.62
CA ARG A 131 -3.41 -17.38 11.70
C ARG A 131 -3.97 -18.78 11.75
N GLN A 132 -4.19 -19.41 10.61
CA GLN A 132 -4.72 -20.77 10.56
C GLN A 132 -3.75 -21.84 11.04
N GLN A 133 -2.44 -21.61 10.90
CA GLN A 133 -1.41 -22.60 11.24
C GLN A 133 -0.81 -22.36 12.62
N VAL A 134 -0.94 -21.15 13.18
CA VAL A 134 -0.41 -20.76 14.49
C VAL A 134 -1.56 -20.50 15.47
N LEU A 135 -1.86 -21.52 16.29
CA LEU A 135 -2.97 -21.46 17.25
C LEU A 135 -2.62 -20.69 18.54
N ASN A 136 -1.34 -20.61 18.89
CA ASN A 136 -0.89 -19.91 20.09
C ASN A 136 -0.87 -18.39 19.83
N GLU A 137 -1.64 -17.63 20.64
CA GLU A 137 -1.80 -16.18 20.49
C GLU A 137 -0.49 -15.40 20.60
N GLN A 138 0.38 -15.77 21.53
CA GLN A 138 1.66 -15.08 21.72
C GLN A 138 2.62 -15.32 20.54
N GLN A 139 2.67 -16.56 20.06
CA GLN A 139 3.48 -16.91 18.88
C GLN A 139 2.92 -16.24 17.62
N TYR A 140 1.60 -16.24 17.45
CA TYR A 140 0.95 -15.54 16.33
C TYR A 140 1.27 -14.04 16.35
N ALA A 141 1.15 -13.38 17.49
CA ALA A 141 1.46 -11.96 17.62
C ALA A 141 2.94 -11.65 17.27
N LEU A 142 3.88 -12.51 17.71
CA LEU A 142 5.29 -12.36 17.35
C LEU A 142 5.52 -12.51 15.84
N LEU A 143 4.99 -13.57 15.23
CA LEU A 143 5.16 -13.86 13.80
C LEU A 143 4.43 -12.83 12.92
N LEU A 144 3.26 -12.35 13.33
CA LEU A 144 2.56 -11.21 12.74
C LEU A 144 3.44 -9.96 12.74
N GLY A 145 4.07 -9.67 13.89
CA GLY A 145 5.02 -8.56 14.03
C GLY A 145 6.19 -8.67 13.04
N ILE A 146 6.75 -9.86 12.86
CA ILE A 146 7.83 -10.11 11.89
C ILE A 146 7.35 -9.84 10.46
N VAL A 147 6.20 -10.37 10.05
CA VAL A 147 5.65 -10.16 8.69
C VAL A 147 5.40 -8.69 8.41
N THR A 148 4.79 -7.97 9.35
CA THR A 148 4.50 -6.54 9.20
C THR A 148 5.75 -5.67 9.23
N SER A 149 6.74 -6.02 10.06
CA SER A 149 8.04 -5.32 10.11
C SER A 149 8.83 -5.51 8.82
N VAL A 150 8.84 -6.71 8.26
CA VAL A 150 9.47 -7.01 6.96
C VAL A 150 8.78 -6.23 5.87
N ASN A 151 7.44 -6.21 5.82
CA ASN A 151 6.70 -5.43 4.83
C ASN A 151 7.04 -3.93 4.87
N GLY A 152 7.16 -3.34 6.05
CA GLY A 152 7.48 -1.90 6.20
C GLY A 152 8.98 -1.58 6.08
N GLY A 153 9.85 -2.46 6.61
CA GLY A 153 11.29 -2.20 6.70
C GLY A 153 12.06 -2.45 5.41
N ILE A 154 11.52 -3.29 4.51
CA ILE A 154 12.17 -3.61 3.23
C ILE A 154 12.22 -2.40 2.29
N ALA A 155 11.23 -1.51 2.33
CA ALA A 155 11.12 -0.37 1.44
C ALA A 155 12.36 0.55 1.37
N GLY A 156 13.26 0.49 2.35
CA GLY A 156 14.54 1.22 2.33
C GLY A 156 15.69 0.45 1.68
N VAL A 157 15.70 -0.87 1.84
CA VAL A 157 16.75 -1.75 1.30
C VAL A 157 16.50 -2.05 -0.17
N ASP A 158 15.26 -2.30 -0.55
CA ASP A 158 14.88 -2.57 -1.93
C ASP A 158 15.09 -1.35 -2.83
N ALA A 159 14.88 -0.14 -2.31
CA ALA A 159 15.17 1.09 -3.03
C ALA A 159 16.67 1.26 -3.33
N LEU A 160 17.58 0.82 -2.43
CA LEU A 160 19.01 0.79 -2.73
C LEU A 160 19.32 -0.16 -3.88
N ALA A 161 18.77 -1.37 -3.83
CA ALA A 161 18.95 -2.36 -4.89
C ALA A 161 18.34 -1.87 -6.20
N GLY A 162 17.15 -1.28 -6.18
CA GLY A 162 16.46 -0.73 -7.35
C GLY A 162 17.24 0.41 -8.00
N GLY A 163 17.73 1.35 -7.20
CA GLY A 163 18.56 2.46 -7.69
C GLY A 163 19.89 2.00 -8.27
N TRP A 164 20.56 1.06 -7.60
CA TRP A 164 21.81 0.48 -8.12
C TRP A 164 21.60 -0.28 -9.44
N LEU A 165 20.55 -1.10 -9.52
CA LEU A 165 20.20 -1.82 -10.75
C LEU A 165 19.85 -0.85 -11.88
N ALA A 166 18.99 0.12 -11.62
CA ALA A 166 18.58 1.10 -12.63
C ALA A 166 19.77 1.93 -13.13
N GLY A 167 20.63 2.39 -12.23
CA GLY A 167 21.78 3.24 -12.58
C GLY A 167 22.91 2.50 -13.30
N ASN A 168 23.06 1.18 -13.15
CA ASN A 168 24.14 0.41 -13.78
C ASN A 168 23.67 -0.47 -14.96
N PHE A 169 22.40 -0.93 -14.96
CA PHE A 169 21.87 -1.90 -15.93
C PHE A 169 20.54 -1.45 -16.57
N GLY A 170 20.10 -0.23 -16.28
CA GLY A 170 18.82 0.29 -16.75
C GLY A 170 17.60 -0.25 -15.99
N TYR A 171 16.44 0.40 -16.16
CA TYR A 171 15.22 0.06 -15.41
C TYR A 171 14.71 -1.37 -15.64
N ARG A 172 14.99 -1.96 -16.80
CA ARG A 172 14.57 -3.34 -17.13
C ARG A 172 15.14 -4.37 -16.18
N SER A 173 16.36 -4.14 -15.67
CA SER A 173 17.01 -5.02 -14.70
C SER A 173 16.23 -5.12 -13.38
N VAL A 174 15.57 -4.05 -12.98
CA VAL A 174 14.72 -4.01 -11.79
C VAL A 174 13.52 -4.96 -11.96
N PHE A 175 12.85 -4.92 -13.11
CA PHE A 175 11.73 -5.82 -13.41
C PHE A 175 12.15 -7.29 -13.51
N TRP A 176 13.33 -7.59 -14.08
CA TRP A 176 13.87 -8.94 -14.10
C TRP A 176 14.14 -9.46 -12.69
N THR A 177 14.69 -8.64 -11.81
CA THR A 177 14.91 -8.99 -10.40
C THR A 177 13.60 -9.30 -9.69
N MET A 178 12.58 -8.47 -9.89
CA MET A 178 11.23 -8.71 -9.35
C MET A 178 10.64 -10.02 -9.89
N ALA A 179 10.81 -10.32 -11.18
CA ALA A 179 10.32 -11.56 -11.80
C ALA A 179 10.94 -12.80 -11.14
N VAL A 180 12.25 -12.77 -10.94
CA VAL A 180 12.98 -13.88 -10.28
C VAL A 180 12.49 -14.07 -8.85
N LEU A 181 12.31 -13.00 -8.09
CA LEU A 181 11.85 -13.10 -6.70
C LEU A 181 10.39 -13.55 -6.59
N CYS A 182 9.51 -13.13 -7.52
CA CYS A 182 8.17 -13.68 -7.62
C CYS A 182 8.19 -15.18 -7.95
N ALA A 183 9.07 -15.63 -8.84
CA ALA A 183 9.24 -17.05 -9.15
C ALA A 183 9.76 -17.86 -7.95
N ILE A 184 10.69 -17.31 -7.18
CA ILE A 184 11.16 -17.92 -5.92
C ILE A 184 10.00 -18.01 -4.93
N ALA A 185 9.17 -16.97 -4.81
CA ALA A 185 7.98 -16.98 -3.95
C ALA A 185 6.97 -18.07 -4.37
N VAL A 186 6.73 -18.27 -5.68
CA VAL A 186 5.91 -19.39 -6.20
C VAL A 186 6.41 -20.72 -5.66
N VAL A 187 7.70 -20.99 -5.80
CA VAL A 187 8.30 -22.27 -5.36
C VAL A 187 8.24 -22.39 -3.83
N ALA A 188 8.63 -21.33 -3.10
CA ALA A 188 8.64 -21.35 -1.65
C ALA A 188 7.23 -21.58 -1.07
N VAL A 189 6.22 -20.87 -1.58
CA VAL A 189 4.82 -21.04 -1.13
C VAL A 189 4.31 -22.43 -1.48
N GLN A 190 4.59 -22.92 -2.70
CA GLN A 190 4.14 -24.25 -3.12
C GLN A 190 4.73 -25.38 -2.26
N VAL A 191 5.98 -25.26 -1.85
CA VAL A 191 6.71 -26.31 -1.13
C VAL A 191 6.46 -26.25 0.38
N PHE A 192 6.47 -25.07 0.97
CA PHE A 192 6.53 -24.88 2.42
C PHE A 192 5.21 -24.48 3.08
N THR A 193 4.12 -24.26 2.31
CA THR A 193 2.82 -23.98 2.91
C THR A 193 1.85 -25.13 2.71
N LYS A 194 0.91 -25.28 3.64
CA LYS A 194 -0.18 -26.24 3.53
C LYS A 194 -1.41 -25.56 2.91
N GLU A 195 -2.21 -26.33 2.15
CA GLU A 195 -3.47 -25.82 1.63
C GLU A 195 -4.48 -25.63 2.76
N SER A 196 -5.25 -24.55 2.66
CA SER A 196 -6.37 -24.33 3.56
C SER A 196 -7.56 -25.20 3.14
N THR A 197 -8.19 -25.87 4.09
CA THR A 197 -9.50 -26.50 3.86
C THR A 197 -10.58 -25.43 3.95
N ALA A 198 -11.41 -25.31 2.90
CA ALA A 198 -12.57 -24.43 2.91
C ALA A 198 -13.56 -24.89 3.98
N THR A 199 -13.91 -24.03 4.92
CA THR A 199 -14.79 -24.37 6.04
C THR A 199 -16.24 -24.03 5.78
N GLU A 200 -16.53 -22.95 5.07
CA GLU A 200 -17.84 -22.56 4.53
C GLU A 200 -17.61 -21.70 3.30
N THR A 201 -18.35 -21.93 2.22
CA THR A 201 -18.10 -21.25 0.94
C THR A 201 -19.12 -20.15 0.70
N PRO A 202 -18.86 -18.89 1.12
CA PRO A 202 -19.64 -17.78 0.61
C PRO A 202 -19.46 -17.71 -0.91
N ARG A 203 -20.50 -17.36 -1.65
CA ARG A 203 -20.41 -17.23 -3.11
C ARG A 203 -19.61 -15.99 -3.48
N MET A 204 -18.84 -16.08 -4.57
CA MET A 204 -18.11 -14.93 -5.08
C MET A 204 -19.05 -13.92 -5.75
N ASP A 205 -19.01 -12.68 -5.32
CA ASP A 205 -19.81 -11.59 -5.90
C ASP A 205 -19.12 -10.98 -7.12
N TRP A 206 -19.13 -11.70 -8.24
CA TRP A 206 -18.60 -11.17 -9.51
C TRP A 206 -19.42 -9.98 -10.04
N ALA A 207 -20.71 -9.88 -9.67
CA ALA A 207 -21.58 -8.78 -10.06
C ALA A 207 -21.16 -7.46 -9.40
N GLY A 208 -20.58 -7.50 -8.18
CA GLY A 208 -19.99 -6.34 -7.50
C GLY A 208 -18.59 -6.02 -7.98
N VAL A 209 -17.75 -7.03 -8.27
CA VAL A 209 -16.35 -6.81 -8.72
C VAL A 209 -16.28 -5.96 -9.99
N LEU A 210 -17.07 -6.29 -11.02
CA LEU A 210 -16.98 -5.62 -12.32
C LEU A 210 -17.34 -4.13 -12.28
N PRO A 211 -18.49 -3.70 -11.71
CA PRO A 211 -18.82 -2.29 -11.58
C PRO A 211 -17.79 -1.51 -10.74
N LEU A 212 -17.24 -2.13 -9.71
CA LEU A 212 -16.20 -1.51 -8.88
C LEU A 212 -14.89 -1.32 -9.66
N ALA A 213 -14.47 -2.31 -10.46
CA ALA A 213 -13.30 -2.21 -11.32
C ALA A 213 -13.43 -1.06 -12.33
N VAL A 214 -14.59 -0.97 -12.98
CA VAL A 214 -14.90 0.13 -13.93
C VAL A 214 -14.89 1.47 -13.20
N ALA A 215 -15.55 1.56 -12.03
CA ALA A 215 -15.61 2.77 -11.24
C ALA A 215 -14.21 3.28 -10.86
N LEU A 216 -13.39 2.41 -10.27
CA LEU A 216 -12.02 2.77 -9.86
C LEU A 216 -11.14 3.14 -11.03
N GLY A 217 -11.15 2.37 -12.11
CA GLY A 217 -10.38 2.64 -13.31
C GLY A 217 -10.74 3.97 -13.95
N CYS A 218 -12.05 4.27 -14.09
CA CYS A 218 -12.52 5.52 -14.66
C CYS A 218 -12.16 6.72 -13.77
N VAL A 219 -12.38 6.63 -12.45
CA VAL A 219 -12.08 7.73 -11.52
C VAL A 219 -10.58 8.04 -11.51
N LEU A 220 -9.72 7.01 -11.44
CA LEU A 220 -8.27 7.22 -11.41
C LEU A 220 -7.74 7.80 -12.73
N THR A 221 -8.28 7.33 -13.86
CA THR A 221 -7.94 7.90 -15.18
C THR A 221 -8.43 9.34 -15.31
N ALA A 222 -9.63 9.64 -14.78
CA ALA A 222 -10.16 11.01 -14.76
C ALA A 222 -9.26 11.95 -13.95
N PHE A 223 -8.81 11.53 -12.76
CA PHE A 223 -7.92 12.35 -11.95
C PHE A 223 -6.54 12.52 -12.59
N ASN A 224 -6.01 11.48 -13.24
CA ASN A 224 -4.77 11.60 -14.00
C ASN A 224 -4.90 12.59 -15.16
N GLU A 225 -6.03 12.55 -15.90
CA GLU A 225 -6.28 13.50 -17.00
C GLU A 225 -6.50 14.92 -16.48
N ALA A 226 -7.30 15.09 -15.41
CA ALA A 226 -7.55 16.39 -14.78
C ALA A 226 -6.28 17.03 -14.23
N GLY A 227 -5.31 16.22 -13.78
CA GLY A 227 -4.03 16.70 -13.28
C GLY A 227 -3.18 17.41 -14.34
N LYS A 228 -3.43 17.21 -15.63
CA LYS A 228 -2.78 17.94 -16.74
C LYS A 228 -3.21 19.41 -16.82
N LEU A 229 -4.17 19.84 -16.00
CA LEU A 229 -4.67 21.22 -15.83
C LEU A 229 -5.09 21.88 -17.15
N ALA A 230 -4.28 22.80 -17.68
CA ALA A 230 -4.61 23.55 -18.91
C ALA A 230 -4.64 22.66 -20.18
N GLU A 231 -3.88 21.57 -20.19
CA GLU A 231 -3.84 20.60 -21.30
C GLU A 231 -4.85 19.45 -21.15
N ALA A 232 -5.60 19.44 -20.03
CA ALA A 232 -6.57 18.40 -19.74
C ALA A 232 -7.74 18.39 -20.73
N ASN A 233 -8.10 17.20 -21.19
CA ASN A 233 -9.37 17.03 -21.91
C ASN A 233 -10.53 16.95 -20.91
N TRP A 234 -11.06 18.10 -20.51
CA TRP A 234 -12.14 18.19 -19.53
C TRP A 234 -13.41 17.45 -19.92
N PHE A 235 -13.69 17.31 -21.22
CA PHE A 235 -14.82 16.50 -21.69
C PHE A 235 -14.60 15.01 -21.34
N LEU A 236 -13.40 14.51 -21.58
CA LEU A 236 -13.02 13.13 -21.19
C LEU A 236 -13.09 12.96 -19.67
N VAL A 237 -12.60 13.92 -18.88
CA VAL A 237 -12.68 13.90 -17.41
C VAL A 237 -14.12 13.75 -16.94
N ILE A 238 -15.03 14.57 -17.48
CA ILE A 238 -16.45 14.53 -17.10
C ILE A 238 -17.07 13.18 -17.45
N ILE A 239 -16.84 12.66 -18.66
CA ILE A 239 -17.37 11.35 -19.09
C ILE A 239 -16.83 10.23 -18.15
N LEU A 240 -15.55 10.21 -17.86
CA LEU A 240 -14.95 9.20 -16.99
C LEU A 240 -15.51 9.29 -15.56
N LEU A 241 -15.72 10.51 -15.03
CA LEU A 241 -16.36 10.70 -13.72
C LEU A 241 -17.82 10.25 -13.72
N LEU A 242 -18.58 10.49 -14.79
CA LEU A 242 -19.95 10.00 -14.91
C LEU A 242 -20.02 8.47 -14.99
N ILE A 243 -19.15 7.85 -15.78
CA ILE A 243 -19.06 6.38 -15.84
C ILE A 243 -18.61 5.82 -14.49
N GLY A 244 -17.63 6.44 -13.84
CA GLY A 244 -17.18 6.08 -12.50
C GLY A 244 -18.30 6.16 -11.47
N ALA A 245 -19.07 7.25 -11.46
CA ALA A 245 -20.23 7.42 -10.58
C ALA A 245 -21.32 6.38 -10.85
N ALA A 246 -21.62 6.09 -12.11
CA ALA A 246 -22.56 5.04 -12.50
C ALA A 246 -22.07 3.66 -12.06
N GLY A 247 -20.77 3.36 -12.17
CA GLY A 247 -20.14 2.15 -11.69
C GLY A 247 -20.25 1.99 -10.16
N PHE A 248 -19.97 3.06 -9.40
CA PHE A 248 -20.17 3.05 -7.93
C PHE A 248 -21.64 2.90 -7.55
N TRP A 249 -22.55 3.53 -8.26
CA TRP A 249 -23.98 3.36 -8.03
C TRP A 249 -24.43 1.92 -8.30
N ALA A 250 -23.97 1.31 -9.41
CA ALA A 250 -24.25 -0.06 -9.73
C ALA A 250 -23.68 -1.01 -8.66
N PHE A 251 -22.41 -0.85 -8.29
CA PHE A 251 -21.75 -1.57 -7.20
C PHE A 251 -22.57 -1.48 -5.90
N TRP A 252 -22.93 -0.27 -5.47
CA TRP A 252 -23.72 -0.04 -4.26
C TRP A 252 -25.08 -0.75 -4.26
N ASN A 253 -25.74 -0.80 -5.43
CA ASN A 253 -27.03 -1.51 -5.55
C ASN A 253 -26.87 -3.03 -5.58
N VAL A 254 -25.78 -3.54 -6.11
CA VAL A 254 -25.44 -4.98 -6.07
C VAL A 254 -25.15 -5.38 -4.62
N GLU A 255 -24.24 -4.68 -3.93
CA GLU A 255 -23.83 -4.96 -2.55
C GLU A 255 -25.02 -4.96 -1.55
N LYS A 256 -26.07 -4.19 -1.82
CA LYS A 256 -27.30 -4.19 -1.00
C LYS A 256 -28.16 -5.44 -1.18
N LYS A 257 -28.06 -6.12 -2.32
CA LYS A 257 -28.97 -7.22 -2.72
C LYS A 257 -28.33 -8.58 -2.60
N VAL A 258 -27.02 -8.66 -2.65
CA VAL A 258 -26.27 -9.93 -2.60
C VAL A 258 -26.23 -10.43 -1.16
N ALA A 259 -26.42 -11.73 -0.97
CA ALA A 259 -26.40 -12.37 0.35
C ALA A 259 -25.01 -12.28 1.01
N ASP A 260 -23.96 -12.40 0.17
CA ASP A 260 -22.58 -12.38 0.59
C ASP A 260 -21.83 -11.22 -0.09
N PRO A 261 -22.01 -9.95 0.34
CA PRO A 261 -21.40 -8.79 -0.29
C PRO A 261 -19.87 -8.79 -0.13
N LEU A 262 -19.15 -8.23 -1.13
CA LEU A 262 -17.69 -7.98 -1.02
C LEU A 262 -17.41 -7.03 0.13
N VAL A 263 -18.24 -6.01 0.25
CA VAL A 263 -18.11 -4.96 1.25
C VAL A 263 -19.47 -4.76 1.93
N PRO A 264 -19.66 -5.24 3.16
CA PRO A 264 -20.91 -5.07 3.88
C PRO A 264 -21.27 -3.59 4.06
N VAL A 265 -22.33 -3.14 3.37
CA VAL A 265 -22.79 -1.73 3.37
C VAL A 265 -23.10 -1.22 4.79
N ALA A 266 -23.53 -2.11 5.68
CA ALA A 266 -23.80 -1.77 7.09
C ALA A 266 -22.55 -1.27 7.81
N TYR A 267 -21.37 -1.84 7.53
CA TYR A 267 -20.11 -1.38 8.12
C TYR A 267 -19.61 -0.09 7.46
N LEU A 268 -19.75 0.07 6.13
CA LEU A 268 -19.35 1.29 5.43
C LEU A 268 -20.06 2.54 5.93
N LYS A 269 -21.32 2.43 6.36
CA LYS A 269 -22.09 3.53 6.92
C LYS A 269 -21.61 3.96 8.31
N GLN A 270 -20.84 3.13 9.01
CA GLN A 270 -20.37 3.45 10.35
C GLN A 270 -19.28 4.52 10.28
N ARG A 271 -19.39 5.53 11.15
CA ARG A 271 -18.44 6.64 11.23
C ARG A 271 -17.00 6.18 11.39
N ARG A 272 -16.76 5.13 12.20
CA ARG A 272 -15.43 4.55 12.40
C ARG A 272 -14.80 4.03 11.09
N THR A 273 -15.60 3.47 10.18
CA THR A 273 -15.14 2.91 8.91
C THR A 273 -14.84 4.02 7.90
N TRP A 274 -15.85 4.82 7.52
CA TRP A 274 -15.64 5.80 6.45
C TRP A 274 -14.66 6.90 6.84
N ALA A 275 -14.65 7.35 8.12
CA ALA A 275 -13.71 8.38 8.55
C ALA A 275 -12.25 7.88 8.52
N LEU A 276 -12.00 6.63 8.96
CA LEU A 276 -10.66 6.03 8.86
C LEU A 276 -10.25 5.84 7.41
N LEU A 277 -11.09 5.17 6.60
CA LEU A 277 -10.75 4.87 5.19
C LEU A 277 -10.50 6.14 4.38
N SER A 278 -11.33 7.19 4.56
CA SER A 278 -11.13 8.47 3.88
C SER A 278 -9.86 9.19 4.36
N THR A 279 -9.54 9.14 5.66
CA THR A 279 -8.29 9.71 6.19
C THR A 279 -7.09 8.96 5.62
N THR A 280 -7.11 7.62 5.60
CA THR A 280 -6.06 6.79 5.02
C THR A 280 -5.87 7.10 3.54
N LEU A 281 -6.96 7.08 2.76
CA LEU A 281 -6.97 7.37 1.33
C LEU A 281 -6.31 8.72 1.03
N LEU A 282 -6.78 9.80 1.69
CA LEU A 282 -6.25 11.14 1.44
C LEU A 282 -4.84 11.34 1.97
N THR A 283 -4.47 10.71 3.10
CA THR A 283 -3.09 10.74 3.59
C THR A 283 -2.14 10.13 2.57
N MET A 284 -2.48 8.94 2.06
CA MET A 284 -1.69 8.27 1.03
C MET A 284 -1.63 9.09 -0.25
N THR A 285 -2.78 9.63 -0.70
CA THR A 285 -2.84 10.47 -1.90
C THR A 285 -1.96 11.71 -1.77
N GLY A 286 -1.89 12.33 -0.59
CA GLY A 286 -1.12 13.55 -0.38
C GLY A 286 0.39 13.36 -0.25
N VAL A 287 0.88 12.19 0.23
CA VAL A 287 2.29 12.04 0.61
C VAL A 287 3.03 10.93 -0.14
N PHE A 288 2.33 9.88 -0.61
CA PHE A 288 3.02 8.67 -1.08
C PHE A 288 3.90 8.92 -2.31
N ALA A 289 3.39 9.55 -3.36
CA ALA A 289 4.16 9.86 -4.56
C ALA A 289 5.18 10.99 -4.33
N VAL A 290 5.00 11.84 -3.32
CA VAL A 290 6.04 12.81 -2.93
C VAL A 290 7.31 12.08 -2.53
N MET A 291 7.19 11.12 -1.60
CA MET A 291 8.36 10.37 -1.12
C MET A 291 8.86 9.31 -2.09
N ASN A 292 7.95 8.60 -2.76
CA ASN A 292 8.30 7.46 -3.62
C ASN A 292 8.48 7.85 -5.10
N GLY A 293 8.41 9.14 -5.44
CA GLY A 293 8.55 9.60 -6.81
C GLY A 293 9.15 11.00 -6.91
N LEU A 294 8.43 12.04 -6.49
CA LEU A 294 8.83 13.43 -6.75
C LEU A 294 10.17 13.80 -6.09
N ILE A 295 10.41 13.40 -4.84
CA ILE A 295 11.69 13.68 -4.14
C ILE A 295 12.86 12.93 -4.78
N PRO A 296 12.79 11.61 -5.06
CA PRO A 296 13.83 10.91 -5.79
C PRO A 296 14.07 11.47 -7.19
N ASN A 297 13.02 11.82 -7.94
CA ASN A 297 13.17 12.41 -9.28
C ASN A 297 13.83 13.80 -9.20
N LEU A 298 13.37 14.68 -8.29
CA LEU A 298 14.02 15.97 -8.05
C LEU A 298 15.50 15.78 -7.69
N GLY A 299 15.82 14.79 -6.88
CA GLY A 299 17.22 14.51 -6.52
C GLY A 299 18.08 14.09 -7.69
N GLN A 300 17.50 13.43 -8.71
CA GLN A 300 18.21 12.97 -9.90
C GLN A 300 18.24 14.02 -11.03
N ASP A 301 17.28 14.93 -11.07
CA ASP A 301 17.20 15.98 -12.09
C ASP A 301 18.48 16.84 -12.08
N ALA A 302 19.13 16.93 -13.24
CA ALA A 302 20.40 17.65 -13.38
C ALA A 302 20.20 19.18 -13.51
N ASP A 303 19.03 19.61 -14.00
CA ASP A 303 18.72 21.01 -14.29
C ASP A 303 18.01 21.69 -13.11
N ALA A 304 16.96 21.07 -12.61
CA ALA A 304 16.14 21.63 -11.52
C ALA A 304 16.47 21.03 -10.14
N GLY A 305 17.25 19.96 -10.09
CA GLY A 305 17.48 19.15 -8.91
C GLY A 305 18.92 19.14 -8.40
N ALA A 306 19.29 18.03 -7.76
CA ALA A 306 20.63 17.85 -7.18
C ALA A 306 21.61 17.10 -8.10
N GLY A 307 21.16 16.56 -9.25
CA GLY A 307 21.98 15.79 -10.19
C GLY A 307 22.57 14.50 -9.62
N ILE A 308 21.93 13.91 -8.61
CA ILE A 308 22.41 12.69 -7.95
C ILE A 308 22.05 11.49 -8.81
N SER A 309 23.00 10.58 -9.05
CA SER A 309 22.76 9.40 -9.87
C SER A 309 21.71 8.47 -9.29
N ALA A 310 20.98 7.74 -10.16
CA ALA A 310 19.98 6.74 -9.76
C ALA A 310 20.54 5.69 -8.80
N SER A 311 21.82 5.31 -8.97
CA SER A 311 22.49 4.31 -8.11
C SER A 311 22.71 4.79 -6.67
N THR A 312 22.69 6.10 -6.41
CA THR A 312 23.02 6.68 -5.10
C THR A 312 21.88 7.47 -4.47
N ILE A 313 20.84 7.83 -5.25
CA ILE A 313 19.74 8.67 -4.75
C ILE A 313 19.05 8.08 -3.52
N SER A 314 18.88 6.77 -3.45
CA SER A 314 18.22 6.09 -2.34
C SER A 314 18.94 6.26 -1.00
N TRP A 315 20.26 6.49 -1.00
CA TRP A 315 21.02 6.75 0.24
C TRP A 315 20.65 8.06 0.95
N VAL A 316 20.14 9.02 0.20
CA VAL A 316 19.75 10.34 0.74
C VAL A 316 18.23 10.55 0.74
N THR A 317 17.45 9.59 0.21
CA THR A 317 15.99 9.68 0.14
C THR A 317 15.30 8.49 0.82
N LEU A 318 14.99 7.45 0.08
CA LEU A 318 14.11 6.34 0.50
C LEU A 318 14.67 5.51 1.66
N THR A 319 15.99 5.27 1.69
CA THR A 319 16.60 4.48 2.77
C THR A 319 16.54 5.18 4.12
N PRO A 320 16.98 6.45 4.29
CA PRO A 320 16.84 7.14 5.56
C PRO A 320 15.37 7.36 5.96
N TYR A 321 14.49 7.59 4.99
CA TYR A 321 13.04 7.64 5.23
C TYR A 321 12.51 6.34 5.85
N ALA A 322 12.81 5.18 5.26
CA ALA A 322 12.34 3.90 5.74
C ALA A 322 12.97 3.51 7.09
N LEU A 323 14.26 3.78 7.29
CA LEU A 323 14.94 3.54 8.56
C LEU A 323 14.37 4.41 9.68
N ALA A 324 14.10 5.68 9.42
CA ALA A 324 13.44 6.56 10.38
C ALA A 324 12.04 6.01 10.74
N GLY A 325 11.27 5.58 9.74
CA GLY A 325 9.97 4.91 9.95
C GLY A 325 10.07 3.66 10.83
N LEU A 326 11.06 2.82 10.56
CA LEU A 326 11.29 1.59 11.33
C LEU A 326 11.63 1.87 12.80
N VAL A 327 12.48 2.86 13.07
CA VAL A 327 12.88 3.25 14.44
C VAL A 327 11.73 3.90 15.19
N PHE A 328 10.98 4.79 14.53
CA PHE A 328 9.89 5.55 15.19
C PHE A 328 8.57 4.79 15.26
N GLY A 329 8.37 3.71 14.50
CA GLY A 329 7.17 2.87 14.58
C GLY A 329 6.87 2.33 15.98
N PRO A 330 7.82 1.65 16.66
CA PRO A 330 7.66 1.21 18.04
C PRO A 330 7.40 2.35 19.04
N ILE A 331 8.05 3.51 18.82
CA ILE A 331 7.84 4.72 19.63
C ILE A 331 6.40 5.24 19.48
N ALA A 332 5.89 5.28 18.25
CA ALA A 332 4.51 5.66 17.98
C ALA A 332 3.50 4.69 18.63
N GLY A 333 3.77 3.37 18.60
CA GLY A 333 2.97 2.37 19.31
C GLY A 333 2.96 2.60 20.83
N TRP A 334 4.11 2.88 21.41
CA TRP A 334 4.22 3.23 22.82
C TRP A 334 3.49 4.56 23.15
N MET A 335 3.62 5.58 22.31
CA MET A 335 2.87 6.82 22.47
C MET A 335 1.36 6.58 22.39
N ALA A 336 0.90 5.74 21.45
CA ALA A 336 -0.51 5.42 21.30
C ALA A 336 -1.11 4.73 22.52
N SER A 337 -0.34 3.89 23.20
CA SER A 337 -0.79 3.25 24.44
C SER A 337 -1.00 4.23 25.61
N LYS A 338 -0.34 5.40 25.59
CA LYS A 338 -0.44 6.43 26.63
C LYS A 338 -1.36 7.59 26.26
N LEU A 339 -1.30 8.04 25.02
CA LEU A 339 -1.98 9.25 24.53
C LEU A 339 -3.22 8.92 23.68
N GLY A 340 -3.38 7.67 23.28
CA GLY A 340 -4.43 7.19 22.37
C GLY A 340 -4.06 7.32 20.90
N TYR A 341 -4.50 6.34 20.10
CA TYR A 341 -4.20 6.20 18.66
C TYR A 341 -4.55 7.44 17.85
N ARG A 342 -5.73 8.02 18.10
CA ARG A 342 -6.21 9.20 17.34
C ARG A 342 -5.32 10.43 17.55
N TYR A 343 -4.92 10.71 18.79
CA TYR A 343 -4.06 11.86 19.09
C TYR A 343 -2.67 11.70 18.45
N VAL A 344 -2.08 10.50 18.55
CA VAL A 344 -0.77 10.21 17.94
C VAL A 344 -0.86 10.26 16.40
N LEU A 345 -1.97 9.81 15.79
CA LEU A 345 -2.21 10.00 14.35
C LEU A 345 -2.20 11.49 13.98
N GLN A 346 -2.93 12.31 14.72
CA GLN A 346 -3.02 13.75 14.44
C GLN A 346 -1.67 14.45 14.56
N THR A 347 -0.87 14.12 15.57
CA THR A 347 0.50 14.66 15.70
C THR A 347 1.39 14.22 14.54
N GLY A 348 1.30 12.96 14.09
CA GLY A 348 2.00 12.46 12.90
C GLY A 348 1.57 13.20 11.63
N LEU A 349 0.27 13.42 11.43
CA LEU A 349 -0.25 14.15 10.26
C LEU A 349 0.18 15.63 10.27
N VAL A 350 0.13 16.30 11.41
CA VAL A 350 0.65 17.69 11.54
C VAL A 350 2.13 17.74 11.20
N GLY A 351 2.94 16.80 11.70
CA GLY A 351 4.34 16.69 11.33
C GLY A 351 4.52 16.42 9.84
N THR A 352 3.69 15.56 9.23
CA THR A 352 3.77 15.28 7.79
C THR A 352 3.41 16.50 6.94
N VAL A 353 2.40 17.28 7.37
CA VAL A 353 2.04 18.58 6.74
C VAL A 353 3.25 19.55 6.80
N ALA A 354 3.90 19.66 7.96
CA ALA A 354 5.13 20.47 8.10
C ALA A 354 6.24 19.92 7.18
N GLY A 355 6.41 18.62 7.08
CA GLY A 355 7.36 17.98 6.17
C GLY A 355 7.12 18.31 4.70
N LEU A 356 5.85 18.36 4.26
CA LEU A 356 5.52 18.79 2.89
C LEU A 356 5.80 20.28 2.66
N ILE A 357 5.56 21.15 3.65
CA ILE A 357 5.95 22.55 3.57
C ILE A 357 7.47 22.67 3.38
N ILE A 358 8.26 21.96 4.19
CA ILE A 358 9.72 21.94 4.05
C ILE A 358 10.12 21.41 2.67
N SER A 359 9.46 20.38 2.15
CA SER A 359 9.71 19.82 0.81
C SER A 359 9.46 20.85 -0.30
N ILE A 360 8.40 21.65 -0.21
CA ILE A 360 8.07 22.72 -1.17
C ILE A 360 9.17 23.78 -1.21
N PHE A 361 9.72 24.17 -0.04
CA PHE A 361 10.83 25.12 0.02
C PHE A 361 12.16 24.50 -0.45
N MET A 362 12.38 23.20 -0.20
CA MET A 362 13.57 22.46 -0.63
C MET A 362 13.75 22.49 -2.15
N VAL A 363 12.67 22.54 -2.94
CA VAL A 363 12.75 22.64 -4.42
C VAL A 363 13.55 23.86 -4.89
N GLY A 364 13.69 24.91 -4.06
CA GLY A 364 14.52 26.08 -4.38
C GLY A 364 16.03 25.91 -4.12
N VAL A 365 16.42 24.89 -3.35
CA VAL A 365 17.82 24.61 -2.94
C VAL A 365 18.05 23.09 -2.81
N PRO A 366 17.81 22.33 -3.89
CA PRO A 366 17.95 20.87 -3.83
C PRO A 366 19.43 20.47 -3.73
N ASN A 367 19.77 19.74 -2.69
CA ASN A 367 21.09 19.13 -2.50
C ASN A 367 20.97 17.88 -1.60
N ALA A 368 22.02 17.07 -1.52
CA ALA A 368 22.01 15.83 -0.76
C ALA A 368 21.58 16.01 0.71
N TRP A 369 21.97 17.09 1.37
CA TRP A 369 21.64 17.33 2.77
C TRP A 369 20.18 17.74 2.98
N THR A 370 19.62 18.57 2.08
CA THR A 370 18.21 18.95 2.15
C THR A 370 17.30 17.77 1.85
N LEU A 371 17.67 16.92 0.87
CA LEU A 371 16.97 15.67 0.56
C LEU A 371 17.00 14.72 1.75
N LEU A 372 18.17 14.51 2.37
CA LEU A 372 18.35 13.66 3.54
C LEU A 372 17.50 14.14 4.72
N PHE A 373 17.54 15.45 5.01
CA PHE A 373 16.77 16.04 6.11
C PHE A 373 15.26 15.83 5.92
N VAL A 374 14.73 16.16 4.73
CA VAL A 374 13.29 15.99 4.41
C VAL A 374 12.89 14.52 4.50
N SER A 375 13.74 13.63 3.98
CA SER A 375 13.47 12.19 3.99
C SER A 375 13.40 11.62 5.41
N ILE A 376 14.34 11.99 6.28
CA ILE A 376 14.30 11.61 7.70
C ILE A 376 13.06 12.20 8.36
N PHE A 377 12.77 13.48 8.14
CA PHE A 377 11.64 14.15 8.77
C PHE A 377 10.29 13.51 8.39
N LEU A 378 10.06 13.24 7.10
CA LEU A 378 8.88 12.52 6.63
C LEU A 378 8.90 11.05 7.05
N GLY A 379 10.08 10.44 7.16
CA GLY A 379 10.26 9.10 7.70
C GLY A 379 9.76 8.99 9.15
N VAL A 380 10.09 9.96 10.00
CA VAL A 380 9.58 10.01 11.37
C VAL A 380 8.08 10.29 11.42
N THR A 381 7.65 11.37 10.77
CA THR A 381 6.28 11.90 10.95
C THR A 381 5.23 11.09 10.21
N TYR A 382 5.53 10.69 8.97
CA TYR A 382 4.60 9.90 8.17
C TYR A 382 4.84 8.40 8.35
N ALA A 383 6.00 7.85 7.96
CA ALA A 383 6.21 6.41 7.95
C ALA A 383 6.18 5.81 9.36
N GLY A 384 6.85 6.48 10.34
CA GLY A 384 6.95 6.02 11.71
C GLY A 384 5.73 6.30 12.57
N ILE A 385 5.06 7.44 12.38
CA ILE A 385 3.94 7.84 13.24
C ILE A 385 2.60 7.68 12.51
N ALA A 386 2.32 8.48 11.47
CA ALA A 386 0.99 8.53 10.88
C ALA A 386 0.58 7.21 10.23
N ASN A 387 1.47 6.57 9.46
CA ASN A 387 1.21 5.30 8.79
C ASN A 387 0.96 4.16 9.77
N ILE A 388 1.78 4.07 10.84
CA ILE A 388 1.59 3.06 11.89
C ILE A 388 0.26 3.24 12.61
N MET A 389 -0.13 4.49 12.88
CA MET A 389 -1.41 4.79 13.54
C MET A 389 -2.61 4.51 12.64
N LEU A 390 -2.55 4.77 11.34
CA LEU A 390 -3.60 4.42 10.40
C LEU A 390 -3.84 2.90 10.34
N ASN A 391 -2.76 2.10 10.33
CA ASN A 391 -2.84 0.64 10.40
C ASN A 391 -3.37 0.17 11.76
N GLY A 392 -2.87 0.73 12.86
CA GLY A 392 -3.31 0.42 14.21
C GLY A 392 -4.79 0.72 14.45
N LEU A 393 -5.29 1.86 13.97
CA LEU A 393 -6.71 2.22 14.01
C LEU A 393 -7.58 1.26 13.19
N GLY A 394 -7.07 0.74 12.06
CA GLY A 394 -7.73 -0.32 11.31
C GLY A 394 -8.03 -1.55 12.17
N ILE A 395 -7.11 -1.93 13.05
CA ILE A 395 -7.27 -3.07 13.95
C ILE A 395 -8.21 -2.73 15.11
N VAL A 396 -7.93 -1.63 15.81
CA VAL A 396 -8.62 -1.26 17.06
C VAL A 396 -10.08 -0.84 16.84
N LEU A 397 -10.40 -0.24 15.70
CA LEU A 397 -11.76 0.15 15.32
C LEU A 397 -12.55 -0.96 14.61
N SER A 398 -11.95 -2.12 14.37
CA SER A 398 -12.64 -3.26 13.75
C SER A 398 -13.82 -3.72 14.62
N PRO A 399 -14.93 -4.16 13.98
CA PRO A 399 -16.04 -4.80 14.71
C PRO A 399 -15.55 -6.08 15.40
N ALA A 400 -16.05 -6.35 16.61
CA ALA A 400 -15.68 -7.55 17.37
C ALA A 400 -16.10 -8.86 16.68
N ASP A 401 -17.18 -8.81 15.93
CA ASP A 401 -17.73 -9.91 15.12
C ASP A 401 -16.98 -10.14 13.79
N ASN A 402 -16.19 -9.13 13.33
CA ASN A 402 -15.41 -9.24 12.09
C ASN A 402 -14.10 -8.43 12.18
N GLN A 403 -13.15 -8.94 12.94
CA GLN A 403 -11.87 -8.26 13.22
C GLN A 403 -10.97 -8.07 11.98
N GLY A 404 -11.14 -8.88 10.93
CA GLY A 404 -10.36 -8.77 9.68
C GLY A 404 -10.91 -7.74 8.69
N TYR A 405 -12.14 -7.28 8.88
CA TYR A 405 -12.85 -6.43 7.93
C TYR A 405 -12.15 -5.07 7.72
N LEU A 406 -11.99 -4.30 8.77
CA LEU A 406 -11.48 -2.93 8.65
C LEU A 406 -9.97 -2.87 8.29
N PRO A 407 -9.09 -3.76 8.80
CA PRO A 407 -7.72 -3.86 8.30
C PRO A 407 -7.64 -4.16 6.80
N GLY A 408 -8.46 -5.08 6.30
CA GLY A 408 -8.52 -5.41 4.87
C GLY A 408 -8.97 -4.24 4.01
N MET A 409 -10.05 -3.55 4.40
CA MET A 409 -10.53 -2.34 3.73
C MET A 409 -9.49 -1.21 3.79
N ASN A 410 -8.81 -1.05 4.92
CA ASN A 410 -7.76 -0.05 5.08
C ASN A 410 -6.56 -0.31 4.17
N ALA A 411 -6.16 -1.58 3.99
CA ALA A 411 -5.14 -1.95 3.01
C ALA A 411 -5.55 -1.59 1.58
N GLY A 412 -6.83 -1.81 1.22
CA GLY A 412 -7.40 -1.33 -0.04
C GLY A 412 -7.31 0.19 -0.19
N ALA A 413 -7.65 0.95 0.87
CA ALA A 413 -7.55 2.40 0.89
C ALA A 413 -6.09 2.89 0.76
N PHE A 414 -5.12 2.20 1.35
CA PHE A 414 -3.69 2.45 1.16
C PHE A 414 -3.29 2.32 -0.31
N ASN A 415 -3.60 1.20 -0.94
CA ASN A 415 -3.24 0.96 -2.34
C ASN A 415 -3.93 1.96 -3.27
N LEU A 416 -5.23 2.21 -3.06
CA LEU A 416 -5.98 3.18 -3.86
C LEU A 416 -5.41 4.61 -3.69
N GLY A 417 -5.10 5.01 -2.46
CA GLY A 417 -4.47 6.30 -2.18
C GLY A 417 -3.09 6.44 -2.80
N ALA A 418 -2.28 5.37 -2.78
CA ALA A 418 -0.97 5.35 -3.44
C ALA A 418 -1.12 5.52 -4.96
N GLY A 419 -2.09 4.82 -5.58
CA GLY A 419 -2.40 4.99 -7.01
C GLY A 419 -2.86 6.41 -7.35
N LEU A 420 -3.79 6.98 -6.57
CA LEU A 420 -4.24 8.36 -6.72
C LEU A 420 -3.09 9.37 -6.53
N SER A 421 -2.17 9.10 -5.62
CA SER A 421 -1.00 9.97 -5.39
C SER A 421 -0.17 10.12 -6.66
N PHE A 422 0.19 9.02 -7.31
CA PHE A 422 0.89 9.06 -8.58
C PHE A 422 0.05 9.68 -9.69
N ALA A 423 -1.23 9.32 -9.79
CA ALA A 423 -2.13 9.87 -10.83
C ALA A 423 -2.23 11.40 -10.77
N VAL A 424 -2.42 11.95 -9.57
CA VAL A 424 -2.65 13.39 -9.38
C VAL A 424 -1.34 14.16 -9.32
N LEU A 425 -0.40 13.73 -8.45
CA LEU A 425 0.79 14.54 -8.19
C LEU A 425 1.78 14.53 -9.36
N PHE A 426 1.92 13.39 -10.06
CA PHE A 426 2.75 13.32 -11.27
C PHE A 426 2.13 14.04 -12.46
N ALA A 427 0.80 13.97 -12.64
CA ALA A 427 0.15 14.72 -13.69
C ALA A 427 0.28 16.24 -13.45
N VAL A 428 0.05 16.71 -12.22
CA VAL A 428 0.24 18.13 -11.86
C VAL A 428 1.70 18.55 -12.03
N SER A 429 2.65 17.71 -11.57
CA SER A 429 4.08 18.01 -11.74
C SER A 429 4.47 18.07 -13.21
N GLY A 430 4.02 17.13 -14.04
CA GLY A 430 4.31 17.08 -15.48
C GLY A 430 3.65 18.19 -16.31
N SER A 431 2.68 18.93 -15.76
CA SER A 431 2.01 20.05 -16.44
C SER A 431 2.78 21.36 -16.40
N PHE A 432 3.89 21.42 -15.66
CA PHE A 432 4.73 22.61 -15.51
C PHE A 432 6.19 22.24 -15.79
N GLU A 433 6.93 23.14 -16.39
CA GLU A 433 8.38 23.00 -16.49
C GLU A 433 8.97 22.97 -15.06
N HIS A 434 9.73 21.92 -14.75
CA HIS A 434 10.24 21.63 -13.40
C HIS A 434 9.16 21.68 -12.31
N GLY A 435 7.99 21.09 -12.60
CA GLY A 435 6.76 21.22 -11.78
C GLY A 435 6.76 20.46 -10.44
N TYR A 436 7.91 20.03 -9.90
CA TYR A 436 8.02 19.35 -8.60
C TYR A 436 7.30 20.10 -7.48
N ARG A 437 7.48 21.43 -7.44
CA ARG A 437 6.82 22.29 -6.45
C ARG A 437 5.30 22.24 -6.57
N ALA A 438 4.75 22.24 -7.79
CA ALA A 438 3.32 22.18 -8.03
C ALA A 438 2.73 20.83 -7.55
N GLY A 439 3.40 19.72 -7.86
CA GLY A 439 3.02 18.39 -7.36
C GLY A 439 3.04 18.32 -5.82
N MET A 440 4.06 18.87 -5.17
CA MET A 440 4.15 18.89 -3.70
C MET A 440 3.07 19.80 -3.06
N ILE A 441 2.72 20.94 -3.69
CA ILE A 441 1.61 21.80 -3.24
C ILE A 441 0.28 21.07 -3.34
N ALA A 442 0.04 20.35 -4.45
CA ALA A 442 -1.17 19.52 -4.59
C ALA A 442 -1.25 18.48 -3.48
N GLY A 443 -0.13 17.77 -3.19
CA GLY A 443 -0.02 16.82 -2.08
C GLY A 443 -0.31 17.46 -0.72
N PHE A 444 0.23 18.65 -0.47
CA PHE A 444 -0.01 19.43 0.75
C PHE A 444 -1.50 19.76 0.95
N ILE A 445 -2.19 20.24 -0.09
CA ILE A 445 -3.63 20.57 -0.02
C ILE A 445 -4.45 19.31 0.31
N ILE A 446 -4.15 18.18 -0.33
CA ILE A 446 -4.83 16.91 -0.08
C ILE A 446 -4.56 16.42 1.36
N LEU A 447 -3.34 16.56 1.84
CA LEU A 447 -2.97 16.15 3.19
C LEU A 447 -3.63 17.02 4.27
N LEU A 448 -3.86 18.32 4.01
CA LEU A 448 -4.66 19.17 4.90
C LEU A 448 -6.09 18.64 5.04
N ALA A 449 -6.70 18.18 3.93
CA ALA A 449 -8.03 17.57 3.97
C ALA A 449 -8.00 16.25 4.77
N ALA A 450 -6.94 15.43 4.64
CA ALA A 450 -6.74 14.23 5.45
C ALA A 450 -6.65 14.55 6.94
N LEU A 451 -5.87 15.58 7.30
CA LEU A 451 -5.74 16.06 8.68
C LEU A 451 -7.10 16.52 9.22
N ALA A 452 -7.88 17.27 8.45
CA ALA A 452 -9.22 17.70 8.85
C ALA A 452 -10.16 16.50 9.08
N LEU A 453 -10.15 15.50 8.19
CA LEU A 453 -10.95 14.29 8.34
C LEU A 453 -10.51 13.42 9.53
N SER A 454 -9.25 13.45 9.92
CA SER A 454 -8.76 12.69 11.08
C SER A 454 -9.48 13.07 12.38
N PHE A 455 -10.01 14.30 12.49
CA PHE A 455 -10.82 14.75 13.61
C PHE A 455 -12.21 14.10 13.65
N LEU A 456 -12.65 13.47 12.58
CA LEU A 456 -13.90 12.73 12.52
C LEU A 456 -13.77 11.27 12.94
N ILE A 457 -12.55 10.73 13.02
CA ILE A 457 -12.30 9.37 13.51
C ILE A 457 -12.76 9.30 14.98
N PRO A 458 -13.64 8.36 15.37
CA PRO A 458 -14.03 8.21 16.76
C PRO A 458 -12.83 7.78 17.62
N ARG A 459 -12.85 8.14 18.90
CA ARG A 459 -11.87 7.59 19.83
C ARG A 459 -12.17 6.10 19.98
N PRO A 460 -11.16 5.20 19.88
CA PRO A 460 -11.35 3.83 20.29
C PRO A 460 -11.85 3.82 21.74
N GLU A 461 -12.85 3.00 22.04
CA GLU A 461 -13.25 2.74 23.42
C GLU A 461 -12.00 2.29 24.16
N SER A 462 -11.74 2.88 25.34
CA SER A 462 -10.48 2.61 26.04
C SER A 462 -10.39 1.12 26.35
N ILE A 463 -9.18 0.56 26.30
CA ILE A 463 -8.93 -0.83 26.71
C ILE A 463 -9.44 -1.04 28.15
N ASP A 464 -9.44 0.01 28.98
CA ASP A 464 -9.96 0.01 30.34
C ASP A 464 -11.48 -0.22 30.41
N ASP A 465 -12.27 0.30 29.45
CA ASP A 465 -13.73 0.08 29.42
C ASP A 465 -14.06 -1.38 29.03
N THR A 466 -13.25 -1.98 28.18
CA THR A 466 -13.39 -3.40 27.79
C THR A 466 -12.98 -4.32 28.95
N VAL A 467 -11.91 -3.99 29.66
CA VAL A 467 -11.45 -4.72 30.86
C VAL A 467 -12.44 -4.52 32.01
N ALA A 468 -12.97 -3.31 32.22
CA ALA A 468 -14.01 -3.04 33.21
C ALA A 468 -15.32 -3.81 32.91
N ALA A 469 -15.75 -3.87 31.65
CA ALA A 469 -16.93 -4.63 31.21
C ALA A 469 -16.75 -6.16 31.35
N VAL A 470 -15.54 -6.68 31.13
CA VAL A 470 -15.21 -8.09 31.36
C VAL A 470 -15.15 -8.41 32.85
N ASN A 471 -14.62 -7.52 33.67
CA ASN A 471 -14.54 -7.71 35.13
C ASN A 471 -15.91 -7.52 35.82
N ALA A 472 -16.80 -6.71 35.27
CA ALA A 472 -18.17 -6.55 35.78
C ALA A 472 -19.09 -7.75 35.43
N ARG A 473 -18.66 -8.64 34.52
CA ARG A 473 -19.38 -9.88 34.17
C ARG A 473 -18.85 -11.11 34.90
N LYS A 474 -17.82 -10.99 35.75
CA LYS A 474 -17.34 -11.98 36.71
C LYS A 474 -17.84 -11.67 38.10
#